data_496d63bf7e92ecc3f97a3c1d9557026f
#
_entry.id   496d63bf7e92ecc3f97a3c1d9557026f
#
_cell.length_a   1.000
_cell.length_b   1.000
_cell.length_c   1.000
_cell.angle_alpha   90.00
_cell.angle_beta   90.00
_cell.angle_gamma   90.00
#
_symmetry.space_group_name_H-M   'P 1'
#
loop_
_entity.id
_entity.type
_entity.pdbx_description
1 polymer ?
#
loop_
_entity_poly.entity_id
_entity_poly.type
_entity_poly.pdbx_seq_one_letter_code
_entity_poly.pdbx_strand_id
1 'polypeptide(L)' 'MAKLLYIGTHGPDDPTKACMPFHLAVNGAAEAGIEAEINLAGDAAVLIQDQYIDTLTPLGLPPLRELMTKIQEKTISIFV' A
#
# COMPACT_ATOMS: atom_id res chain seq x y z
N MET A 1 -17.10 -11.79 9.11
CA MET A 1 -16.74 -10.89 8.01
C MET A 1 -15.37 -11.24 7.48
N ALA A 2 -15.22 -11.19 6.17
CA ALA A 2 -13.93 -11.46 5.56
C ALA A 2 -12.95 -10.32 5.82
N LYS A 3 -11.69 -10.67 6.04
CA LYS A 3 -10.60 -9.74 6.25
C LYS A 3 -9.43 -10.19 5.41
N LEU A 4 -8.85 -9.28 4.63
CA LEU A 4 -7.71 -9.59 3.78
C LEU A 4 -6.44 -8.95 4.35
N LEU A 5 -5.35 -9.74 4.36
CA LEU A 5 -4.04 -9.26 4.74
C LEU A 5 -3.15 -9.24 3.50
N TYR A 6 -2.66 -8.06 3.14
CA TYR A 6 -1.71 -7.92 2.05
C TYR A 6 -0.31 -7.78 2.60
N ILE A 7 0.62 -8.60 2.11
CA ILE A 7 2.00 -8.57 2.56
C ILE A 7 2.86 -7.98 1.46
N GLY A 8 3.50 -6.85 1.73
CA GLY A 8 4.42 -6.20 0.81
C GLY A 8 5.85 -6.61 1.12
N THR A 9 6.60 -7.01 0.09
CA THR A 9 7.98 -7.46 0.24
C THR A 9 8.98 -6.70 -0.62
N HIS A 10 8.51 -5.84 -1.51
CA HIS A 10 9.37 -5.08 -2.44
C HIS A 10 9.51 -3.63 -2.00
N GLY A 11 10.72 -3.10 -2.14
CA GLY A 11 11.04 -1.72 -1.81
C GLY A 11 11.06 -0.80 -3.02
N PRO A 12 11.70 0.39 -2.89
CA PRO A 12 11.70 1.41 -3.95
C PRO A 12 12.38 0.99 -5.25
N ASP A 13 13.17 -0.08 -5.25
CA ASP A 13 13.83 -0.60 -6.43
C ASP A 13 12.84 -1.20 -7.45
N ASP A 14 11.62 -1.53 -6.98
CA ASP A 14 10.55 -1.99 -7.86
C ASP A 14 9.26 -1.26 -7.48
N PRO A 15 9.07 -0.02 -7.98
CA PRO A 15 7.93 0.79 -7.59
C PRO A 15 6.57 0.15 -7.84
N THR A 16 6.43 -0.57 -8.94
CA THR A 16 5.16 -1.20 -9.28
C THR A 16 4.79 -2.29 -8.29
N LYS A 17 5.72 -3.21 -7.99
CA LYS A 17 5.46 -4.27 -7.01
C LYS A 17 5.35 -3.72 -5.60
N ALA A 18 6.13 -2.66 -5.29
CA ALA A 18 6.07 -2.03 -3.98
C ALA A 18 4.69 -1.44 -3.69
N CYS A 19 4.03 -0.85 -4.68
CA CYS A 19 2.75 -0.20 -4.51
C CYS A 19 1.54 -1.14 -4.63
N MET A 20 1.73 -2.38 -5.11
CA MET A 20 0.64 -3.34 -5.28
C MET A 20 -0.21 -3.56 -4.04
N PRO A 21 0.38 -3.85 -2.84
CA PRO A 21 -0.45 -4.08 -1.65
C PRO A 21 -1.30 -2.88 -1.30
N PHE A 22 -0.77 -1.67 -1.45
CA PHE A 22 -1.51 -0.45 -1.15
C PHE A 22 -2.67 -0.26 -2.12
N HIS A 23 -2.41 -0.45 -3.41
CA HIS A 23 -3.42 -0.33 -4.44
C HIS A 23 -4.54 -1.35 -4.25
N LEU A 24 -4.19 -2.61 -3.99
CA LEU A 24 -5.19 -3.67 -3.81
C LEU A 24 -6.02 -3.45 -2.55
N ALA A 25 -5.42 -2.96 -1.47
CA ALA A 25 -6.16 -2.68 -0.25
C ALA A 25 -7.14 -1.53 -0.44
N VAL A 26 -6.70 -0.45 -1.07
CA VAL A 26 -7.49 0.79 -1.19
C VAL A 26 -8.52 0.69 -2.31
N ASN A 27 -8.11 0.26 -3.49
CA ASN A 27 -8.98 0.26 -4.67
C ASN A 27 -9.61 -1.09 -4.97
N GLY A 28 -9.23 -2.11 -4.22
CA GLY A 28 -9.82 -3.44 -4.31
C GLY A 28 -10.68 -3.75 -3.10
N ALA A 29 -10.04 -4.18 -2.00
CA ALA A 29 -10.77 -4.65 -0.82
C ALA A 29 -11.68 -3.59 -0.21
N ALA A 30 -11.16 -2.38 0.02
CA ALA A 30 -11.96 -1.32 0.66
C ALA A 30 -13.14 -0.90 -0.20
N GLU A 31 -12.98 -0.82 -1.52
CA GLU A 31 -14.07 -0.48 -2.42
C GLU A 31 -15.14 -1.56 -2.47
N ALA A 32 -14.76 -2.80 -2.22
CA ALA A 32 -15.70 -3.93 -2.15
C ALA A 32 -16.32 -4.09 -0.76
N GLY A 33 -15.99 -3.22 0.19
CA GLY A 33 -16.51 -3.31 1.56
C GLY A 33 -15.83 -4.40 2.39
N ILE A 34 -14.64 -4.85 1.98
CA ILE A 34 -13.89 -5.88 2.68
C ILE A 34 -12.82 -5.21 3.53
N GLU A 35 -12.74 -5.60 4.80
CA GLU A 35 -11.71 -5.10 5.70
C GLU A 35 -10.33 -5.56 5.24
N ALA A 36 -9.34 -4.66 5.25
CA ALA A 36 -7.99 -4.96 4.80
C ALA A 36 -6.95 -4.45 5.78
N GLU A 37 -5.83 -5.16 5.84
CA GLU A 37 -4.63 -4.74 6.56
C GLU A 37 -3.41 -4.94 5.66
N ILE A 38 -2.38 -4.15 5.87
CA ILE A 38 -1.14 -4.24 5.10
C ILE A 38 0.02 -4.51 6.07
N ASN A 39 0.86 -5.48 5.72
CA ASN A 39 2.08 -5.79 6.47
C ASN A 39 3.26 -5.60 5.53
N LEU A 40 4.21 -4.73 5.93
CA LEU A 40 5.41 -4.46 5.15
C LEU A 40 6.58 -5.25 5.73
N ALA A 41 7.13 -6.16 4.96
CA ALA A 41 8.22 -7.02 5.36
C ALA A 41 9.45 -6.77 4.49
N GLY A 42 10.64 -7.01 5.06
CA GLY A 42 11.89 -6.86 4.33
C GLY A 42 12.07 -5.45 3.75
N ASP A 43 12.39 -5.37 2.46
CA ASP A 43 12.66 -4.10 1.80
C ASP A 43 11.46 -3.17 1.73
N ALA A 44 10.25 -3.69 1.89
CA ALA A 44 9.04 -2.88 1.85
C ALA A 44 8.89 -1.99 3.08
N ALA A 45 9.57 -2.28 4.17
CA ALA A 45 9.43 -1.53 5.41
C ALA A 45 9.81 -0.04 5.26
N VAL A 46 10.68 0.30 4.33
CA VAL A 46 11.10 1.70 4.11
C VAL A 46 10.02 2.54 3.44
N LEU A 47 8.97 1.93 2.88
CA LEU A 47 7.95 2.64 2.12
C LEU A 47 7.10 3.59 2.96
N ILE A 48 7.13 3.47 4.28
CA ILE A 48 6.42 4.41 5.16
C ILE A 48 7.15 5.74 5.34
N GLN A 49 8.37 5.85 4.82
CA GLN A 49 9.14 7.10 4.93
C GLN A 49 8.65 8.11 3.89
N ASP A 50 8.55 9.37 4.29
CA ASP A 50 8.02 10.43 3.43
C ASP A 50 8.75 10.55 2.10
N GLN A 51 10.07 10.37 2.10
CA GLN A 51 10.85 10.50 0.87
C GLN A 51 10.41 9.51 -0.21
N TYR A 52 9.98 8.31 0.18
CA TYR A 52 9.48 7.32 -0.78
C TYR A 52 8.02 7.54 -1.11
N ILE A 53 7.22 7.94 -0.11
CA ILE A 53 5.80 8.22 -0.34
C ILE A 53 5.63 9.33 -1.38
N ASP A 54 6.47 10.36 -1.31
CA ASP A 54 6.34 11.52 -2.18
C ASP A 54 6.92 11.30 -3.58
N THR A 55 7.83 10.34 -3.76
CA THR A 55 8.55 10.18 -5.02
C THR A 55 8.23 8.91 -5.79
N LEU A 56 7.63 7.90 -5.15
CA LEU A 56 7.39 6.62 -5.80
C LEU A 56 6.17 6.70 -6.71
N THR A 57 6.40 6.43 -8.00
CA THR A 57 5.32 6.40 -9.00
C THR A 57 5.37 5.07 -9.74
N PRO A 58 4.45 4.15 -9.45
CA PRO A 58 4.43 2.85 -10.12
C PRO A 58 3.91 2.96 -11.55
N LEU A 59 4.24 1.96 -12.34
CA LEU A 59 3.80 1.90 -13.72
C LEU A 59 2.36 1.38 -13.77
N GLY A 60 1.46 2.19 -14.31
CA GLY A 60 0.06 1.80 -14.46
C GLY A 60 -0.78 1.83 -13.19
N LEU A 61 -0.22 2.33 -12.09
CA LEU A 61 -0.93 2.47 -10.81
C LEU A 61 -0.85 3.92 -10.33
N PRO A 62 -1.73 4.34 -9.40
CA PRO A 62 -1.63 5.67 -8.83
C PRO A 62 -0.33 5.88 -8.07
N PRO A 63 0.16 7.13 -7.95
CA PRO A 63 1.34 7.43 -7.14
C PRO A 63 1.15 7.00 -5.69
N LEU A 64 2.26 6.64 -5.03
CA LEU A 64 2.19 6.15 -3.65
C LEU A 64 1.56 7.16 -2.70
N ARG A 65 1.81 8.45 -2.88
CA ARG A 65 1.20 9.50 -2.06
C ARG A 65 -0.33 9.45 -2.13
N GLU A 66 -0.88 9.26 -3.32
CA GLU A 66 -2.33 9.15 -3.49
C GLU A 66 -2.89 7.91 -2.78
N LEU A 67 -2.19 6.78 -2.90
CA LEU A 67 -2.59 5.55 -2.23
C LEU A 67 -2.54 5.71 -0.71
N MET A 68 -1.50 6.36 -0.19
CA MET A 68 -1.37 6.60 1.26
C MET A 68 -2.47 7.52 1.78
N THR A 69 -2.85 8.54 1.01
CA THR A 69 -3.96 9.43 1.40
C THR A 69 -5.25 8.64 1.54
N LYS A 70 -5.54 7.76 0.59
CA LYS A 70 -6.75 6.92 0.66
C LYS A 70 -6.69 5.92 1.81
N ILE A 71 -5.51 5.40 2.12
CA ILE A 71 -5.33 4.50 3.26
C ILE A 71 -5.70 5.21 4.56
N GLN A 72 -5.27 6.45 4.72
CA GLN A 72 -5.62 7.24 5.89
C GLN A 72 -7.13 7.53 5.95
N GLU A 73 -7.73 7.88 4.84
CA GLU A 73 -9.16 8.15 4.77
C GLU A 73 -10.00 6.92 5.14
N LYS A 74 -9.58 5.74 4.71
CA LYS A 74 -10.31 4.50 4.93
C LYS A 74 -9.88 3.78 6.22
N THR A 75 -8.93 4.34 6.95
CA THR A 75 -8.45 3.82 8.24
C THR A 75 -7.90 2.39 8.11
N ILE A 76 -7.15 2.13 7.05
CA ILE A 76 -6.50 0.83 6.84
C ILE A 76 -5.22 0.77 7.66
N SER A 77 -5.04 -0.29 8.44
CA SER A 77 -3.85 -0.46 9.28
C SER A 77 -2.66 -0.95 8.48
N ILE A 78 -1.50 -0.37 8.77
CA ILE A 78 -0.23 -0.79 8.19
C ILE A 78 0.69 -1.24 9.32
N PHE A 79 1.21 -2.44 9.20
CA PHE A 79 2.16 -3.02 10.16
C PHE A 79 3.51 -3.18 9.48
N VAL A 80 4.57 -2.94 10.23
CA VAL A 80 5.94 -3.04 9.73
C VAL A 80 6.72 -4.08 10.52
#